data_a799e0611846d6bc273f50ab1d0f20d6
#
_entry.id   a799e0611846d6bc273f50ab1d0f20d6
#
_cell.length_a   1.000
_cell.length_b   1.000
_cell.length_c   1.000
_cell.angle_alpha   90.00
_cell.angle_beta   90.00
_cell.angle_gamma   90.00
#
_symmetry.space_group_name_H-M   'P 1'
#
loop_
_entity.id
_entity.type
_entity.pdbx_description
1 polymer ?
#
loop_
_entity_poly.entity_id
_entity_poly.type
_entity_poly.pdbx_seq_one_letter_code
_entity_poly.pdbx_strand_id
1 'polypeptide(L)'
;MIKNYYDVIVVDPPWEIKKITRKKRPNQINMDYPMMNLDKIASIPIEKISSDNSWCFLWTIQKYLFDSKKILERWGFHYLLTMVWEKTYGRSAGMPLYGFRWNGEFIIVGYKNKPSLWPKRQLIPVVFNAENIRHSQKPDKFYKLIEVLGERRVDIFARKRRINWDAWGNEIASDPIFPKENNNA
;
A
#
# COMPACT_ATOMS: atom_id res chain seq x y z
N MET A 1 -15.97 -12.00 -20.07
CA MET A 1 -15.29 -10.95 -19.26
C MET A 1 -13.99 -11.58 -18.76
N ILE A 2 -12.84 -11.03 -19.16
CA ILE A 2 -11.52 -11.49 -18.66
C ILE A 2 -11.45 -11.01 -17.21
N LYS A 3 -11.53 -11.96 -16.28
CA LYS A 3 -11.25 -11.65 -14.86
C LYS A 3 -9.74 -11.38 -14.76
N ASN A 4 -9.38 -10.12 -14.59
CA ASN A 4 -8.00 -9.75 -14.34
C ASN A 4 -7.67 -10.14 -12.88
N TYR A 5 -7.08 -11.32 -12.70
CA TYR A 5 -6.55 -11.72 -11.41
C TYR A 5 -5.08 -11.32 -11.31
N TYR A 6 -4.75 -10.63 -10.22
CA TYR A 6 -3.40 -10.10 -9.99
C TYR A 6 -2.57 -11.04 -9.12
N ASP A 7 -1.31 -11.18 -9.50
CA ASP A 7 -0.31 -11.96 -8.76
C ASP A 7 0.35 -11.10 -7.68
N VAL A 8 0.46 -9.79 -7.91
CA VAL A 8 1.04 -8.81 -6.97
C VAL A 8 0.09 -7.63 -6.81
N ILE A 9 -0.37 -7.42 -5.60
CA ILE A 9 -1.31 -6.36 -5.25
C ILE A 9 -0.66 -5.44 -4.23
N VAL A 10 -0.55 -4.17 -4.56
CA VAL A 10 -0.12 -3.12 -3.64
C VAL A 10 -1.33 -2.28 -3.24
N VAL A 11 -1.47 -1.98 -1.97
CA VAL A 11 -2.57 -1.16 -1.44
C VAL A 11 -1.98 -0.09 -0.53
N ASP A 12 -2.20 1.20 -0.86
CA ASP A 12 -1.76 2.34 -0.04
C ASP A 12 -2.98 3.19 0.36
N PRO A 13 -3.82 2.72 1.30
CA PRO A 13 -5.09 3.37 1.59
C PRO A 13 -4.89 4.72 2.29
N PRO A 14 -5.81 5.67 2.08
CA PRO A 14 -5.81 6.97 2.74
C PRO A 14 -6.27 6.84 4.19
N TRP A 15 -5.38 6.40 5.07
CA TRP A 15 -5.64 6.18 6.49
C TRP A 15 -6.18 7.42 7.19
N GLU A 16 -7.14 7.23 8.08
CA GLU A 16 -7.68 8.31 8.89
C GLU A 16 -6.66 8.79 9.94
N ILE A 17 -6.11 9.99 9.73
CA ILE A 17 -5.19 10.64 10.65
C ILE A 17 -5.90 11.84 11.29
N LYS A 18 -6.17 11.79 12.59
CA LYS A 18 -6.66 12.96 13.32
C LYS A 18 -5.57 14.05 13.31
N LYS A 19 -5.86 15.16 12.65
CA LYS A 19 -4.97 16.32 12.65
C LYS A 19 -4.94 16.93 14.06
N ILE A 20 -3.75 17.08 14.62
CA ILE A 20 -3.56 17.91 15.81
C ILE A 20 -3.51 19.36 15.34
N THR A 21 -4.64 20.07 15.44
CA THR A 21 -4.71 21.49 15.07
C THR A 21 -3.98 22.30 16.12
N ARG A 22 -2.78 22.76 15.82
CA ARG A 22 -2.04 23.71 16.67
C ARG A 22 -2.30 25.13 16.22
N LYS A 23 -2.85 25.98 17.09
CA LYS A 23 -3.21 27.38 16.84
C LYS A 23 -2.04 28.29 16.37
N LYS A 24 -0.79 27.85 16.41
CA LYS A 24 0.42 28.65 16.15
C LYS A 24 1.30 28.17 14.97
N ARG A 25 0.78 27.43 13.99
CA ARG A 25 1.56 27.08 12.80
C ARG A 25 0.90 27.59 11.52
N PRO A 26 1.47 28.59 10.81
CA PRO A 26 0.88 29.20 9.63
C PRO A 26 0.89 28.32 8.36
N ASN A 27 1.57 27.16 8.36
CA ASN A 27 1.74 26.31 7.18
C ASN A 27 1.20 24.89 7.41
N GLN A 28 -0.06 24.77 7.83
CA GLN A 28 -0.73 23.45 7.86
C GLN A 28 -1.22 23.15 6.44
N ILE A 29 -0.59 22.20 5.77
CA ILE A 29 -1.07 21.69 4.49
C ILE A 29 -2.42 21.01 4.74
N ASN A 30 -3.49 21.56 4.17
CA ASN A 30 -4.77 20.86 4.08
C ASN A 30 -4.57 19.64 3.16
N MET A 31 -4.72 18.46 3.74
CA MET A 31 -4.82 17.26 2.91
C MET A 31 -6.29 17.14 2.48
N ASP A 32 -6.62 17.60 1.28
CA ASP A 32 -7.99 17.62 0.74
C ASP A 32 -8.41 16.28 0.10
N TYR A 33 -7.77 15.17 0.44
CA TYR A 33 -8.22 13.87 -0.04
C TYR A 33 -9.08 13.14 1.01
N PRO A 34 -10.15 12.44 0.58
CA PRO A 34 -11.05 11.74 1.49
C PRO A 34 -10.30 10.62 2.21
N MET A 35 -10.23 10.71 3.54
CA MET A 35 -9.70 9.64 4.40
C MET A 35 -10.73 8.52 4.54
N MET A 36 -10.24 7.29 4.72
CA MET A 36 -11.07 6.11 4.94
C MET A 36 -10.84 5.57 6.34
N ASN A 37 -11.94 5.19 7.01
CA ASN A 37 -11.87 4.43 8.26
C ASN A 37 -11.50 2.96 7.99
N LEU A 38 -11.16 2.23 9.05
CA LEU A 38 -10.72 0.83 8.96
C LEU A 38 -11.74 -0.08 8.29
N ASP A 39 -13.04 0.10 8.59
CA ASP A 39 -14.10 -0.75 8.02
C ASP A 39 -14.25 -0.55 6.51
N LYS A 40 -14.16 0.69 6.04
CA LYS A 40 -14.18 1.00 4.61
C LYS A 40 -12.97 0.42 3.89
N ILE A 41 -11.77 0.50 4.48
CA ILE A 41 -10.57 -0.10 3.91
C ILE A 41 -10.74 -1.62 3.88
N ALA A 42 -11.17 -2.23 4.96
CA ALA A 42 -11.38 -3.67 5.07
C ALA A 42 -12.47 -4.22 4.13
N SER A 43 -13.43 -3.37 3.71
CA SER A 43 -14.51 -3.74 2.78
C SER A 43 -14.11 -3.68 1.31
N ILE A 44 -12.91 -3.20 0.98
CA ILE A 44 -12.41 -3.22 -0.41
C ILE A 44 -12.28 -4.68 -0.87
N PRO A 45 -12.87 -5.06 -2.01
CA PRO A 45 -12.94 -6.47 -2.42
C PRO A 45 -11.65 -6.96 -3.07
N ILE A 46 -10.53 -6.89 -2.32
CA ILE A 46 -9.20 -7.29 -2.79
C ILE A 46 -9.16 -8.79 -3.14
N GLU A 47 -9.91 -9.61 -2.41
CA GLU A 47 -10.02 -11.04 -2.70
C GLU A 47 -10.60 -11.34 -4.10
N LYS A 48 -11.47 -10.45 -4.62
CA LYS A 48 -12.12 -10.64 -5.94
C LYS A 48 -11.19 -10.36 -7.12
N ILE A 49 -10.08 -9.69 -6.88
CA ILE A 49 -9.08 -9.34 -7.91
C ILE A 49 -7.77 -10.12 -7.74
N SER A 50 -7.62 -10.88 -6.67
CA SER A 50 -6.41 -11.66 -6.39
C SER A 50 -6.41 -13.02 -7.09
N SER A 51 -5.27 -13.44 -7.64
CA SER A 51 -5.07 -14.79 -8.13
C SER A 51 -4.92 -15.77 -6.95
N ASP A 52 -5.07 -17.08 -7.23
CA ASP A 52 -4.97 -18.12 -6.20
C ASP A 52 -3.62 -18.13 -5.49
N ASN A 53 -2.54 -17.76 -6.18
CA ASN A 53 -1.19 -17.70 -5.65
C ASN A 53 -0.67 -16.26 -5.72
N SER A 54 -1.26 -15.36 -4.94
CA SER A 54 -0.97 -13.94 -5.00
C SER A 54 -0.29 -13.40 -3.76
N TRP A 55 0.38 -12.27 -3.94
CA TRP A 55 1.00 -11.45 -2.90
C TRP A 55 0.20 -10.18 -2.67
N CYS A 56 0.07 -9.76 -1.42
CA CYS A 56 -0.51 -8.48 -1.05
C CYS A 56 0.47 -7.69 -0.18
N PHE A 57 0.67 -6.42 -0.55
CA PHE A 57 1.52 -5.46 0.14
C PHE A 57 0.67 -4.28 0.59
N LEU A 58 0.31 -4.26 1.87
CA LEU A 58 -0.52 -3.21 2.47
C LEU A 58 0.37 -2.19 3.17
N TRP A 59 0.50 -0.99 2.59
CA TRP A 59 1.16 0.14 3.22
C TRP A 59 0.40 0.61 4.43
N THR A 60 1.11 0.89 5.52
CA THR A 60 0.50 1.32 6.76
C THR A 60 1.40 2.27 7.55
N ILE A 61 0.79 2.95 8.50
CA ILE A 61 1.47 3.81 9.46
C ILE A 61 1.50 3.15 10.85
N GLN A 62 2.40 3.59 11.72
CA GLN A 62 2.59 3.03 13.07
C GLN A 62 1.25 2.87 13.84
N LYS A 63 0.35 3.86 13.72
CA LYS A 63 -0.96 3.86 14.40
C LYS A 63 -1.81 2.63 14.05
N TYR A 64 -1.76 2.18 12.79
CA TYR A 64 -2.61 1.11 12.27
C TYR A 64 -1.87 -0.20 11.97
N LEU A 65 -0.64 -0.35 12.49
CA LEU A 65 0.21 -1.51 12.21
C LEU A 65 -0.49 -2.84 12.53
N PHE A 66 -1.12 -2.95 13.70
CA PHE A 66 -1.80 -4.16 14.15
C PHE A 66 -3.17 -4.36 13.47
N ASP A 67 -3.87 -3.27 13.16
CA ASP A 67 -5.14 -3.33 12.45
C ASP A 67 -4.94 -3.71 10.99
N SER A 68 -3.85 -3.28 10.37
CA SER A 68 -3.50 -3.62 9.00
C SER A 68 -3.31 -5.13 8.78
N LYS A 69 -2.77 -5.85 9.78
CA LYS A 69 -2.70 -7.32 9.74
C LYS A 69 -4.10 -7.93 9.67
N LYS A 70 -5.04 -7.47 10.50
CA LYS A 70 -6.43 -7.96 10.51
C LYS A 70 -7.15 -7.67 9.18
N ILE A 71 -6.90 -6.49 8.59
CA ILE A 71 -7.45 -6.12 7.28
C ILE A 71 -6.93 -7.07 6.20
N LEU A 72 -5.62 -7.31 6.17
CA LEU A 72 -5.00 -8.24 5.22
C LEU A 72 -5.58 -9.65 5.33
N GLU A 73 -5.78 -10.15 6.56
CA GLU A 73 -6.39 -11.44 6.83
C GLU A 73 -7.86 -11.49 6.39
N ARG A 74 -8.63 -10.40 6.58
CA ARG A 74 -10.00 -10.28 6.08
C ARG A 74 -10.10 -10.34 4.56
N TRP A 75 -9.05 -9.88 3.84
CA TRP A 75 -8.95 -10.03 2.38
C TRP A 75 -8.52 -11.43 1.93
N GLY A 76 -8.41 -12.39 2.88
CA GLY A 76 -8.08 -13.79 2.61
C GLY A 76 -6.59 -14.07 2.42
N PHE A 77 -5.70 -13.18 2.90
CA PHE A 77 -4.26 -13.38 2.86
C PHE A 77 -3.72 -13.84 4.21
N HIS A 78 -2.74 -14.74 4.18
CA HIS A 78 -1.95 -15.09 5.34
C HIS A 78 -0.84 -14.08 5.56
N TYR A 79 -0.74 -13.53 6.76
CA TYR A 79 0.37 -12.64 7.13
C TYR A 79 1.70 -13.39 7.08
N LEU A 80 2.69 -12.82 6.40
CA LEU A 80 4.05 -13.37 6.35
C LEU A 80 5.01 -12.58 7.23
N LEU A 81 5.17 -11.29 6.94
CA LEU A 81 6.13 -10.41 7.60
C LEU A 81 5.74 -8.93 7.44
N THR A 82 6.45 -8.07 8.13
CA THR A 82 6.36 -6.61 7.96
C THR A 82 7.64 -6.09 7.36
N MET A 83 7.55 -5.45 6.17
CA MET A 83 8.68 -4.71 5.58
C MET A 83 8.74 -3.30 6.14
N VAL A 84 9.92 -2.70 6.10
CA VAL A 84 10.17 -1.33 6.54
C VAL A 84 10.85 -0.54 5.42
N TRP A 85 10.21 0.55 5.01
CA TRP A 85 10.88 1.57 4.22
C TRP A 85 11.55 2.57 5.15
N GLU A 86 12.86 2.59 5.18
CA GLU A 86 13.65 3.62 5.83
C GLU A 86 13.81 4.82 4.90
N LYS A 87 13.29 5.97 5.32
CA LYS A 87 13.39 7.22 4.58
C LYS A 87 14.78 7.81 4.75
N THR A 88 15.59 7.74 3.70
CA THR A 88 16.88 8.40 3.66
C THR A 88 16.72 9.78 3.03
N TYR A 89 17.10 10.79 3.76
CA TYR A 89 17.17 12.20 3.38
C TYR A 89 15.86 12.87 2.89
N GLY A 90 15.63 14.01 3.43
CA GLY A 90 14.59 14.97 3.18
C GLY A 90 14.26 15.67 4.49
N ARG A 91 14.01 16.98 4.45
CA ARG A 91 13.69 17.85 5.61
C ARG A 91 12.42 17.44 6.39
N SER A 92 11.76 16.38 6.01
CA SER A 92 10.57 15.80 6.66
C SER A 92 10.85 14.48 7.37
N ALA A 93 12.01 14.32 7.98
CA ALA A 93 12.08 13.41 9.10
C ALA A 93 11.08 13.92 10.13
N GLY A 94 9.98 13.18 10.34
CA GLY A 94 8.84 13.62 11.16
C GLY A 94 9.27 14.22 12.48
N MET A 95 8.44 15.13 13.01
CA MET A 95 8.76 15.75 14.30
C MET A 95 9.01 14.68 15.35
N PRO A 96 10.10 14.81 16.11
CA PRO A 96 10.36 13.89 17.21
C PRO A 96 9.20 13.96 18.21
N LEU A 97 8.61 12.81 18.52
CA LEU A 97 7.63 12.65 19.57
C LEU A 97 8.34 11.93 20.72
N TYR A 98 8.43 12.57 21.87
CA TYR A 98 9.15 12.05 23.04
C TYR A 98 10.59 11.59 22.72
N GLY A 99 11.30 12.29 21.82
CA GLY A 99 12.66 11.94 21.42
C GLY A 99 12.78 10.90 20.29
N PHE A 100 11.67 10.30 19.85
CA PHE A 100 11.67 9.36 18.74
C PHE A 100 11.44 10.07 17.39
N ARG A 101 12.27 9.76 16.40
CA ARG A 101 12.13 10.26 15.04
C ARG A 101 11.43 9.19 14.16
N TRP A 102 10.38 9.58 13.49
CA TRP A 102 9.63 8.71 12.58
C TRP A 102 10.21 8.79 11.17
N ASN A 103 11.22 7.99 10.90
CA ASN A 103 11.89 7.92 9.61
C ASN A 103 11.52 6.66 8.80
N GLY A 104 10.54 5.87 9.24
CA GLY A 104 10.11 4.67 8.57
C GLY A 104 8.62 4.63 8.27
N GLU A 105 8.25 3.91 7.22
CA GLU A 105 6.89 3.44 6.94
C GLU A 105 6.89 1.92 6.85
N PHE A 106 5.73 1.32 7.13
CA PHE A 106 5.58 -0.13 7.23
C PHE A 106 4.76 -0.66 6.06
N ILE A 107 5.06 -1.89 5.66
CA ILE A 107 4.29 -2.63 4.67
C ILE A 107 3.99 -4.00 5.25
N ILE A 108 2.70 -4.29 5.47
CA ILE A 108 2.27 -5.63 5.87
C ILE A 108 2.24 -6.50 4.64
N VAL A 109 2.98 -7.60 4.66
CA VAL A 109 3.10 -8.52 3.53
C VAL A 109 2.32 -9.79 3.83
N GLY A 110 1.46 -10.15 2.91
CA GLY A 110 0.71 -11.40 2.95
C GLY A 110 0.71 -12.14 1.63
N TYR A 111 0.30 -13.40 1.70
CA TYR A 111 0.22 -14.30 0.56
C TYR A 111 -1.06 -15.13 0.60
N LYS A 112 -1.52 -15.59 -0.56
CA LYS A 112 -2.56 -16.62 -0.72
C LYS A 112 -1.95 -17.94 -1.13
N ASN A 113 -2.46 -19.04 -0.57
CA ASN A 113 -2.02 -20.42 -0.83
C ASN A 113 -0.49 -20.58 -0.73
N LYS A 114 0.15 -20.99 -1.82
CA LYS A 114 1.61 -21.17 -1.90
C LYS A 114 2.14 -20.42 -3.11
N PRO A 115 2.31 -19.09 -3.02
CA PRO A 115 2.88 -18.35 -4.14
C PRO A 115 4.29 -18.89 -4.42
N SER A 116 4.65 -18.95 -5.69
CA SER A 116 6.01 -19.36 -6.08
C SER A 116 7.02 -18.36 -5.51
N LEU A 117 7.85 -18.84 -4.58
CA LEU A 117 8.79 -17.97 -3.89
C LEU A 117 10.05 -17.68 -4.72
N TRP A 118 10.31 -18.40 -5.82
CA TRP A 118 11.61 -18.36 -6.45
C TRP A 118 11.66 -18.58 -7.96
N PRO A 119 11.22 -17.65 -8.82
CA PRO A 119 11.63 -17.78 -10.21
C PRO A 119 13.09 -17.43 -10.45
N LYS A 120 13.73 -16.59 -9.65
CA LYS A 120 15.04 -15.99 -10.04
C LYS A 120 16.11 -15.88 -8.94
N ARG A 121 16.00 -16.57 -7.83
CA ARG A 121 17.00 -16.50 -6.71
C ARG A 121 17.28 -15.07 -6.18
N GLN A 122 16.38 -14.12 -6.41
CA GLN A 122 16.54 -12.74 -5.94
C GLN A 122 15.93 -12.59 -4.55
N LEU A 123 16.75 -12.25 -3.58
CA LEU A 123 16.30 -11.94 -2.22
C LEU A 123 15.67 -10.55 -2.18
N ILE A 124 14.46 -10.45 -1.62
CA ILE A 124 13.81 -9.18 -1.37
C ILE A 124 14.14 -8.76 0.07
N PRO A 125 14.84 -7.64 0.28
CA PRO A 125 15.17 -7.19 1.63
C PRO A 125 13.91 -6.75 2.39
N VAL A 126 13.79 -7.17 3.64
CA VAL A 126 12.69 -6.78 4.53
C VAL A 126 12.80 -5.30 4.93
N VAL A 127 14.01 -4.79 5.07
CA VAL A 127 14.28 -3.37 5.30
C VAL A 127 14.97 -2.81 4.06
N PHE A 128 14.43 -1.74 3.51
CA PHE A 128 15.04 -1.06 2.37
C PHE A 128 15.02 0.46 2.58
N ASN A 129 16.04 1.11 2.07
CA ASN A 129 16.14 2.57 2.08
C ASN A 129 15.76 3.16 0.72
N ALA A 130 15.13 4.30 0.74
CA ALA A 130 14.86 5.12 -0.45
C ALA A 130 14.59 6.56 -0.05
N GLU A 131 14.86 7.49 -0.97
CA GLU A 131 14.54 8.89 -0.78
C GLU A 131 13.03 9.14 -0.78
N ASN A 132 12.60 10.06 0.08
CA ASN A 132 11.24 10.59 0.06
C ASN A 132 11.18 11.80 -0.88
N ILE A 133 10.85 11.56 -2.16
CA ILE A 133 10.90 12.59 -3.22
C ILE A 133 9.70 13.55 -3.13
N ARG A 134 8.51 13.04 -2.85
CA ARG A 134 7.27 13.81 -2.71
C ARG A 134 6.43 13.31 -1.55
N HIS A 135 5.65 14.20 -0.96
CA HIS A 135 4.73 13.87 0.12
C HIS A 135 3.77 12.74 -0.32
N SER A 136 3.70 11.67 0.48
CA SER A 136 2.83 10.50 0.29
C SER A 136 3.12 9.62 -0.95
N GLN A 137 4.09 9.93 -1.80
CA GLN A 137 4.48 9.06 -2.91
C GLN A 137 5.38 7.92 -2.41
N LYS A 138 5.00 6.69 -2.73
CA LYS A 138 5.84 5.52 -2.42
C LYS A 138 7.02 5.41 -3.39
N PRO A 139 8.20 4.97 -2.93
CA PRO A 139 9.42 4.96 -3.75
C PRO A 139 9.36 3.87 -4.84
N ASP A 140 9.81 4.21 -6.05
CA ASP A 140 9.84 3.27 -7.17
C ASP A 140 10.75 2.07 -6.92
N LYS A 141 11.75 2.23 -6.05
CA LYS A 141 12.60 1.12 -5.59
C LYS A 141 11.79 -0.03 -5.01
N PHE A 142 10.75 0.27 -4.22
CA PHE A 142 9.87 -0.76 -3.67
C PHE A 142 9.17 -1.58 -4.76
N TYR A 143 8.56 -0.92 -5.74
CA TYR A 143 7.87 -1.61 -6.84
C TYR A 143 8.81 -2.49 -7.63
N LYS A 144 10.01 -2.01 -7.95
CA LYS A 144 11.06 -2.79 -8.63
C LYS A 144 11.48 -4.03 -7.84
N LEU A 145 11.55 -3.95 -6.51
CA LEU A 145 11.90 -5.09 -5.66
C LEU A 145 10.88 -6.21 -5.73
N ILE A 146 9.59 -5.88 -5.84
CA ILE A 146 8.49 -6.87 -5.81
C ILE A 146 8.02 -7.32 -7.19
N GLU A 147 8.48 -6.69 -8.27
CA GLU A 147 8.13 -7.07 -9.67
C GLU A 147 8.49 -8.52 -10.01
N VAL A 148 9.48 -9.08 -9.34
CA VAL A 148 9.92 -10.47 -9.55
C VAL A 148 8.90 -11.52 -9.07
N LEU A 149 7.92 -11.11 -8.28
CA LEU A 149 6.94 -11.99 -7.63
C LEU A 149 5.76 -12.37 -8.54
N GLY A 150 5.54 -11.66 -9.64
CA GLY A 150 4.46 -11.95 -10.57
C GLY A 150 4.42 -10.96 -11.74
N GLU A 151 3.68 -11.32 -12.79
CA GLU A 151 3.60 -10.49 -14.00
C GLU A 151 2.38 -9.57 -14.00
N ARG A 152 1.26 -10.03 -13.45
CA ARG A 152 0.01 -9.26 -13.35
C ARG A 152 0.02 -8.49 -12.03
N ARG A 153 0.23 -7.19 -12.12
CA ARG A 153 0.48 -6.32 -10.96
C ARG A 153 -0.51 -5.18 -10.93
N VAL A 154 -0.97 -4.82 -9.73
CA VAL A 154 -1.88 -3.69 -9.53
C VAL A 154 -1.48 -2.85 -8.33
N ASP A 155 -1.63 -1.52 -8.48
CA ASP A 155 -1.44 -0.52 -7.44
C ASP A 155 -2.80 0.13 -7.10
N ILE A 156 -3.34 -0.18 -5.93
CA ILE A 156 -4.62 0.33 -5.43
C ILE A 156 -4.37 1.58 -4.58
N PHE A 157 -5.11 2.66 -4.85
CA PHE A 157 -4.89 4.03 -4.39
C PHE A 157 -3.62 4.65 -4.97
N ALA A 158 -3.28 4.24 -6.20
CA ALA A 158 -2.11 4.74 -6.90
C ALA A 158 -2.18 6.26 -7.10
N ARG A 159 -1.02 6.92 -6.91
CA ARG A 159 -0.85 8.36 -7.16
C ARG A 159 -0.09 8.66 -8.43
N LYS A 160 0.45 7.64 -9.07
CA LYS A 160 1.05 7.72 -10.40
C LYS A 160 0.93 6.38 -11.11
N ARG A 161 0.87 6.41 -12.44
CA ARG A 161 0.95 5.20 -13.24
C ARG A 161 2.41 4.71 -13.33
N ARG A 162 2.58 3.39 -13.36
CA ARG A 162 3.86 2.72 -13.57
C ARG A 162 3.78 1.78 -14.76
N ILE A 163 4.88 1.63 -15.48
CA ILE A 163 4.97 0.68 -16.59
C ILE A 163 4.75 -0.74 -16.05
N ASN A 164 3.94 -1.55 -16.74
CA ASN A 164 3.59 -2.92 -16.37
C ASN A 164 2.84 -3.08 -15.04
N TRP A 165 2.16 -2.01 -14.59
CA TRP A 165 1.28 -2.01 -13.44
C TRP A 165 -0.08 -1.44 -13.83
N ASP A 166 -1.14 -2.19 -13.58
CA ASP A 166 -2.47 -1.61 -13.55
C ASP A 166 -2.61 -0.74 -12.32
N ALA A 167 -3.45 0.28 -12.39
CA ALA A 167 -3.53 1.27 -11.34
C ALA A 167 -4.97 1.77 -11.12
N TRP A 168 -5.36 1.88 -9.85
CA TRP A 168 -6.62 2.45 -9.45
C TRP A 168 -6.40 3.47 -8.32
N GLY A 169 -6.93 4.69 -8.51
CA GLY A 169 -6.76 5.79 -7.55
C GLY A 169 -7.41 7.09 -8.02
N ASN A 170 -7.60 8.02 -7.11
CA ASN A 170 -8.30 9.28 -7.39
C ASN A 170 -7.42 10.32 -8.12
N GLU A 171 -6.11 10.16 -8.10
CA GLU A 171 -5.16 11.13 -8.68
C GLU A 171 -4.70 10.73 -10.10
N ILE A 172 -5.24 9.64 -10.65
CA ILE A 172 -4.85 9.08 -11.95
C ILE A 172 -6.07 8.63 -12.76
N ALA A 173 -5.90 8.43 -14.06
CA ALA A 173 -6.85 7.66 -14.86
C ALA A 173 -6.79 6.20 -14.44
N SER A 174 -7.85 5.72 -13.77
CA SER A 174 -7.92 4.36 -13.21
C SER A 174 -8.25 3.32 -14.27
N ASP A 175 -7.64 2.15 -14.14
CA ASP A 175 -8.02 0.96 -14.91
C ASP A 175 -9.30 0.33 -14.33
N PRO A 176 -10.11 -0.40 -15.11
CA PRO A 176 -11.34 -1.06 -14.64
C PRO A 176 -11.02 -2.34 -13.88
N ILE A 177 -10.53 -2.20 -12.65
CA ILE A 177 -9.97 -3.29 -11.83
C ILE A 177 -11.06 -4.08 -11.12
N PHE A 178 -12.00 -3.37 -10.49
CA PHE A 178 -13.07 -4.02 -9.75
C PHE A 178 -14.23 -4.39 -10.67
N PRO A 179 -14.85 -5.57 -10.50
CA PRO A 179 -16.05 -5.92 -11.24
C PRO A 179 -17.13 -4.86 -10.99
N LYS A 180 -17.79 -4.43 -12.08
CA LYS A 180 -18.97 -3.57 -11.93
C LYS A 180 -19.99 -4.32 -11.09
N GLU A 181 -20.47 -3.70 -10.01
CA GLU A 181 -21.63 -4.20 -9.30
C GLU A 181 -22.78 -4.23 -10.32
N ASN A 182 -23.31 -5.44 -10.59
CA ASN A 182 -24.55 -5.56 -11.33
C ASN A 182 -25.64 -5.00 -10.41
N ASN A 183 -26.01 -3.74 -10.60
CA ASN A 183 -27.24 -3.17 -10.07
C ASN A 183 -28.43 -3.84 -10.78
N ASN A 184 -28.68 -5.10 -10.44
CA ASN A 184 -29.95 -5.77 -10.66
C ASN A 184 -30.68 -5.77 -9.32
N ALA A 185 -31.37 -4.70 -9.04
CA ALA A 185 -32.47 -4.66 -8.10
C ALA A 185 -33.74 -4.40 -8.88
#